data_3fa286f1b211cbd8f787645d26ce443f
#
_entry.id   3fa286f1b211cbd8f787645d26ce443f
#
_cell.length_a   1.000
_cell.length_b   1.000
_cell.length_c   1.000
_cell.angle_alpha   90.00
_cell.angle_beta   90.00
_cell.angle_gamma   90.00
#
_symmetry.space_group_name_H-M   'P 1'
#
loop_
_entity.id
_entity.type
_entity.pdbx_description
1 polymer ?
#
loop_
_entity_poly.entity_id
_entity_poly.type
_entity_poly.pdbx_seq_one_letter_code
_entity_poly.pdbx_strand_id
1 'polypeptide(L)'
;MINQTTKDKIEALFQQYQQLAKEHEAILKEITLAEIPELVYNSNAIENSTLSLEDTEKILSGGQLAGKVNVREVFEAQNLAKLTENLLENPTSSLNIKGMLALHKSLLRNIDDSIAGRFRTGKEWVRVGNHLGANPQFVPSLTQTLVDEYSQQ
;
A
#
# COMPACT_ATOMS: atom_id res chain seq x y z
N MET A 1 -14.51 -8.96 20.62
CA MET A 1 -13.65 -10.16 20.44
C MET A 1 -14.37 -11.14 19.54
N ILE A 2 -13.69 -11.69 18.52
CA ILE A 2 -14.24 -12.73 17.64
C ILE A 2 -14.34 -14.02 18.47
N ASN A 3 -15.49 -14.69 18.43
CA ASN A 3 -15.69 -15.95 19.16
C ASN A 3 -14.92 -17.12 18.50
N GLN A 4 -14.69 -18.22 19.23
CA GLN A 4 -13.90 -19.35 18.76
C GLN A 4 -14.50 -19.99 17.50
N THR A 5 -15.81 -20.19 17.45
CA THR A 5 -16.50 -20.75 16.28
C THR A 5 -16.24 -19.95 14.99
N THR A 6 -16.20 -18.62 15.10
CA THR A 6 -15.89 -17.75 13.95
C THR A 6 -14.43 -17.89 13.53
N LYS A 7 -13.50 -18.00 14.49
CA LYS A 7 -12.08 -18.26 14.18
C LYS A 7 -11.90 -19.58 13.46
N ASP A 8 -12.50 -20.65 13.95
CA ASP A 8 -12.41 -21.99 13.35
C ASP A 8 -12.97 -21.99 11.92
N LYS A 9 -14.07 -21.27 11.70
CA LYS A 9 -14.64 -21.12 10.35
C LYS A 9 -13.73 -20.33 9.40
N ILE A 10 -13.10 -19.24 9.88
CA ILE A 10 -12.14 -18.46 9.08
C ILE A 10 -10.94 -19.34 8.72
N GLU A 11 -10.40 -20.09 9.67
CA GLU A 11 -9.27 -20.98 9.42
C GLU A 11 -9.62 -22.06 8.39
N ALA A 12 -10.78 -22.70 8.51
CA ALA A 12 -11.23 -23.70 7.56
C ALA A 12 -11.39 -23.13 6.13
N LEU A 13 -11.97 -21.94 5.99
CA LEU A 13 -12.09 -21.24 4.71
C LEU A 13 -10.72 -20.84 4.14
N PHE A 14 -9.80 -20.42 4.99
CA PHE A 14 -8.44 -20.06 4.57
C PHE A 14 -7.69 -21.27 4.04
N GLN A 15 -7.80 -22.43 4.68
CA GLN A 15 -7.20 -23.68 4.21
C GLN A 15 -7.77 -24.09 2.84
N GLN A 16 -9.09 -24.00 2.65
CA GLN A 16 -9.72 -24.27 1.35
C GLN A 16 -9.23 -23.30 0.26
N TYR A 17 -9.16 -22.00 0.61
CA TYR A 17 -8.62 -20.98 -0.30
C TYR A 17 -7.19 -21.29 -0.71
N GLN A 18 -6.31 -21.63 0.24
CA GLN A 18 -4.91 -21.94 -0.06
C GLN A 18 -4.75 -23.13 -1.00
N GLN A 19 -5.62 -24.14 -0.88
CA GLN A 19 -5.60 -25.31 -1.78
C GLN A 19 -6.03 -24.88 -3.19
N LEU A 20 -7.16 -24.19 -3.32
CA LEU A 20 -7.67 -23.72 -4.62
C LEU A 20 -6.71 -22.72 -5.28
N ALA A 21 -6.09 -21.86 -4.50
CA ALA A 21 -5.14 -20.88 -4.99
C ALA A 21 -3.93 -21.54 -5.67
N LYS A 22 -3.41 -22.64 -5.12
CA LYS A 22 -2.32 -23.39 -5.74
C LYS A 22 -2.71 -24.02 -7.09
N GLU A 23 -3.94 -24.48 -7.20
CA GLU A 23 -4.44 -25.12 -8.44
C GLU A 23 -4.73 -24.09 -9.54
N HIS A 24 -4.96 -22.82 -9.17
CA HIS A 24 -5.38 -21.75 -10.07
C HIS A 24 -4.50 -20.49 -10.02
N GLU A 25 -3.23 -20.64 -9.66
CA GLU A 25 -2.30 -19.50 -9.42
C GLU A 25 -2.25 -18.51 -10.59
N ALA A 26 -2.15 -19.02 -11.82
CA ALA A 26 -2.09 -18.15 -13.01
C ALA A 26 -3.37 -17.32 -13.20
N ILE A 27 -4.53 -17.94 -13.01
CA ILE A 27 -5.84 -17.26 -13.15
C ILE A 27 -6.02 -16.23 -12.03
N LEU A 28 -5.66 -16.58 -10.81
CA LEU A 28 -5.72 -15.66 -9.67
C LEU A 28 -4.80 -14.45 -9.88
N LYS A 29 -3.60 -14.67 -10.41
CA LYS A 29 -2.69 -13.58 -10.75
C LYS A 29 -3.30 -12.63 -11.79
N GLU A 30 -3.89 -13.17 -12.87
CA GLU A 30 -4.55 -12.36 -13.90
C GLU A 30 -5.72 -11.54 -13.33
N ILE A 31 -6.58 -12.16 -12.50
CA ILE A 31 -7.70 -11.47 -11.83
C ILE A 31 -7.16 -10.35 -10.94
N THR A 32 -6.17 -10.64 -10.09
CA THR A 32 -5.62 -9.64 -9.17
C THR A 32 -4.97 -8.48 -9.92
N LEU A 33 -4.28 -8.73 -11.03
CA LEU A 33 -3.72 -7.66 -11.86
C LEU A 33 -4.83 -6.81 -12.52
N ALA A 34 -5.93 -7.43 -12.94
CA ALA A 34 -7.07 -6.71 -13.52
C ALA A 34 -7.81 -5.83 -12.49
N GLU A 35 -7.73 -6.14 -11.20
CA GLU A 35 -8.34 -5.38 -10.09
C GLU A 35 -7.48 -4.21 -9.60
N ILE A 36 -6.22 -4.09 -10.06
CA ILE A 36 -5.31 -3.00 -9.62
C ILE A 36 -5.91 -1.60 -9.81
N PRO A 37 -6.55 -1.24 -10.93
CA PRO A 37 -7.13 0.10 -11.08
C PRO A 37 -8.18 0.42 -10.02
N GLU A 38 -9.05 -0.52 -9.69
CA GLU A 38 -10.07 -0.35 -8.65
C GLU A 38 -9.43 -0.25 -7.25
N LEU A 39 -8.44 -1.07 -6.95
CA LEU A 39 -7.68 -1.00 -5.70
C LEU A 39 -7.01 0.37 -5.53
N VAL A 40 -6.36 0.87 -6.59
CA VAL A 40 -5.69 2.18 -6.61
C VAL A 40 -6.70 3.30 -6.42
N TYR A 41 -7.82 3.26 -7.17
CA TYR A 41 -8.89 4.23 -7.04
C TYR A 41 -9.42 4.28 -5.59
N ASN A 42 -9.80 3.14 -5.02
CA ASN A 42 -10.34 3.06 -3.67
C ASN A 42 -9.34 3.54 -2.61
N SER A 43 -8.07 3.19 -2.74
CA SER A 43 -7.02 3.64 -1.82
C SER A 43 -6.82 5.15 -1.88
N ASN A 44 -6.75 5.73 -3.08
CA ASN A 44 -6.57 7.17 -3.25
C ASN A 44 -7.82 7.96 -2.86
N ALA A 45 -9.03 7.40 -3.04
CA ALA A 45 -10.28 8.03 -2.61
C ALA A 45 -10.34 8.21 -1.08
N ILE A 46 -9.78 7.28 -0.29
CA ILE A 46 -9.65 7.42 1.16
C ILE A 46 -8.80 8.64 1.53
N GLU A 47 -7.79 8.97 0.71
CA GLU A 47 -6.91 10.13 0.88
C GLU A 47 -7.45 11.41 0.18
N ASN A 48 -8.74 11.43 -0.18
CA ASN A 48 -9.44 12.53 -0.83
C ASN A 48 -8.93 12.88 -2.24
N SER A 49 -8.46 11.91 -3.01
CA SER A 49 -8.18 12.10 -4.43
C SER A 49 -9.45 12.50 -5.20
N THR A 50 -9.28 13.35 -6.19
CA THR A 50 -10.38 13.82 -7.07
C THR A 50 -10.53 12.97 -8.33
N LEU A 51 -9.66 12.00 -8.56
CA LEU A 51 -9.72 11.09 -9.70
C LEU A 51 -10.93 10.17 -9.61
N SER A 52 -11.63 9.98 -10.73
CA SER A 52 -12.63 8.92 -10.88
C SER A 52 -11.96 7.56 -11.16
N LEU A 53 -12.71 6.47 -11.06
CA LEU A 53 -12.21 5.14 -11.48
C LEU A 53 -11.80 5.17 -12.95
N GLU A 54 -12.61 5.78 -13.84
CA GLU A 54 -12.32 5.91 -15.27
C GLU A 54 -11.01 6.69 -15.52
N ASP A 55 -10.76 7.78 -14.76
CA ASP A 55 -9.51 8.54 -14.86
C ASP A 55 -8.32 7.68 -14.40
N THR A 56 -8.50 6.92 -13.31
CA THR A 56 -7.46 6.01 -12.79
C THR A 56 -7.12 4.93 -13.83
N GLU A 57 -8.11 4.29 -14.43
CA GLU A 57 -7.91 3.30 -15.51
C GLU A 57 -7.16 3.90 -16.70
N LYS A 58 -7.53 5.12 -17.13
CA LYS A 58 -6.83 5.84 -18.21
C LYS A 58 -5.39 6.16 -17.86
N ILE A 59 -5.13 6.63 -16.63
CA ILE A 59 -3.77 6.92 -16.15
C ILE A 59 -2.89 5.67 -16.22
N LEU A 60 -3.41 4.53 -15.77
CA LEU A 60 -2.66 3.29 -15.70
C LEU A 60 -2.48 2.63 -17.07
N SER A 61 -3.42 2.79 -17.99
CA SER A 61 -3.32 2.29 -19.37
C SER A 61 -2.58 3.24 -20.33
N GLY A 62 -2.15 4.42 -19.88
CA GLY A 62 -1.52 5.42 -20.74
C GLY A 62 -2.49 6.17 -21.65
N GLY A 63 -3.77 6.17 -21.31
CA GLY A 63 -4.83 6.87 -22.03
C GLY A 63 -4.82 8.39 -21.83
N GLN A 64 -5.63 9.10 -22.61
CA GLN A 64 -5.79 10.55 -22.50
C GLN A 64 -6.87 10.91 -21.47
N LEU A 65 -6.58 11.85 -20.61
CA LEU A 65 -7.52 12.38 -19.63
C LEU A 65 -8.35 13.53 -20.23
N ALA A 66 -9.63 13.53 -19.94
CA ALA A 66 -10.58 14.52 -20.48
C ALA A 66 -10.77 15.69 -19.50
N GLY A 67 -9.73 16.36 -19.06
CA GLY A 67 -9.90 17.48 -18.14
C GLY A 67 -8.62 17.92 -17.46
N LYS A 68 -8.76 18.82 -16.48
CA LYS A 68 -7.65 19.22 -15.62
C LYS A 68 -7.55 18.24 -14.46
N VAL A 69 -6.48 17.49 -14.40
CA VAL A 69 -6.13 16.63 -13.27
C VAL A 69 -4.93 17.18 -12.51
N ASN A 70 -4.89 16.92 -11.23
CA ASN A 70 -3.74 17.23 -10.41
C ASN A 70 -2.60 16.25 -10.74
N VAL A 71 -1.47 16.77 -11.21
CA VAL A 71 -0.30 15.96 -11.57
C VAL A 71 0.20 15.10 -10.40
N ARG A 72 0.05 15.58 -9.18
CA ARG A 72 0.38 14.81 -7.97
C ARG A 72 -0.48 13.55 -7.87
N GLU A 73 -1.80 13.66 -8.07
CA GLU A 73 -2.72 12.51 -8.03
C GLU A 73 -2.40 11.49 -9.12
N VAL A 74 -1.94 11.95 -10.28
CA VAL A 74 -1.46 11.05 -11.35
C VAL A 74 -0.26 10.22 -10.88
N PHE A 75 0.74 10.85 -10.23
CA PHE A 75 1.89 10.13 -9.69
C PHE A 75 1.49 9.22 -8.52
N GLU A 76 0.57 9.63 -7.66
CA GLU A 76 0.04 8.80 -6.57
C GLU A 76 -0.59 7.51 -7.13
N ALA A 77 -1.43 7.63 -8.15
CA ALA A 77 -2.03 6.46 -8.82
C ALA A 77 -0.99 5.55 -9.48
N GLN A 78 -0.08 6.10 -10.27
CA GLN A 78 0.97 5.32 -10.96
C GLN A 78 1.93 4.64 -10.00
N ASN A 79 2.34 5.33 -8.93
CA ASN A 79 3.28 4.80 -7.97
C ASN A 79 2.64 3.66 -7.17
N LEU A 80 1.38 3.81 -6.75
CA LEU A 80 0.65 2.79 -6.01
C LEU A 80 0.40 1.55 -6.88
N ALA A 81 -0.05 1.72 -8.13
CA ALA A 81 -0.22 0.60 -9.06
C ALA A 81 1.08 -0.19 -9.25
N LYS A 82 2.17 0.50 -9.60
CA LYS A 82 3.47 -0.14 -9.80
C LYS A 82 4.00 -0.83 -8.55
N LEU A 83 3.75 -0.24 -7.38
CA LEU A 83 4.12 -0.87 -6.11
C LEU A 83 3.33 -2.15 -5.87
N THR A 84 2.01 -2.13 -6.11
CA THR A 84 1.13 -3.29 -5.98
C THR A 84 1.55 -4.41 -6.92
N GLU A 85 1.80 -4.12 -8.19
CA GLU A 85 2.33 -5.08 -9.18
C GLU A 85 3.63 -5.74 -8.69
N ASN A 86 4.60 -4.92 -8.25
CA ASN A 86 5.87 -5.43 -7.72
C ASN A 86 5.71 -6.33 -6.50
N LEU A 87 4.79 -6.01 -5.58
CA LEU A 87 4.54 -6.84 -4.41
C LEU A 87 3.88 -8.17 -4.76
N LEU A 88 3.01 -8.18 -5.78
CA LEU A 88 2.39 -9.40 -6.29
C LEU A 88 3.39 -10.30 -7.01
N GLU A 89 4.33 -9.71 -7.75
CA GLU A 89 5.37 -10.46 -8.46
C GLU A 89 6.49 -10.96 -7.53
N ASN A 90 6.80 -10.18 -6.50
CA ASN A 90 7.90 -10.42 -5.57
C ASN A 90 7.41 -10.32 -4.11
N PRO A 91 6.59 -11.27 -3.63
CA PRO A 91 6.09 -11.22 -2.27
C PRO A 91 7.26 -11.26 -1.28
N THR A 92 7.36 -10.23 -0.44
CA THR A 92 8.40 -10.15 0.59
C THR A 92 8.03 -11.07 1.75
N SER A 93 8.96 -11.92 2.16
CA SER A 93 8.76 -12.89 3.25
C SER A 93 8.88 -12.28 4.65
N SER A 94 9.39 -11.07 4.80
CA SER A 94 9.60 -10.44 6.11
C SER A 94 9.45 -8.92 6.08
N LEU A 95 8.71 -8.39 7.05
CA LEU A 95 8.64 -6.97 7.32
C LEU A 95 9.98 -6.52 7.95
N ASN A 96 10.60 -5.49 7.39
CA ASN A 96 11.81 -4.86 7.95
C ASN A 96 11.89 -3.39 7.57
N ILE A 97 12.70 -2.62 8.31
CA ILE A 97 12.82 -1.17 8.10
C ILE A 97 13.28 -0.83 6.68
N LYS A 98 14.24 -1.57 6.14
CA LYS A 98 14.75 -1.32 4.78
C LYS A 98 13.64 -1.46 3.74
N GLY A 99 12.82 -2.51 3.86
CA GLY A 99 11.65 -2.72 3.01
C GLY A 99 10.63 -1.58 3.16
N MET A 100 10.28 -1.20 4.38
CA MET A 100 9.36 -0.09 4.64
C MET A 100 9.83 1.22 4.00
N LEU A 101 11.11 1.56 4.14
CA LEU A 101 11.68 2.76 3.53
C LEU A 101 11.73 2.67 1.99
N ALA A 102 11.96 1.47 1.44
CA ALA A 102 11.90 1.25 0.00
C ALA A 102 10.47 1.43 -0.56
N LEU A 103 9.45 0.91 0.14
CA LEU A 103 8.03 1.14 -0.21
C LEU A 103 7.67 2.64 -0.14
N HIS A 104 8.08 3.32 0.94
CA HIS A 104 7.89 4.76 1.10
C HIS A 104 8.55 5.56 -0.03
N LYS A 105 9.77 5.16 -0.43
CA LYS A 105 10.46 5.78 -1.56
C LYS A 105 9.70 5.59 -2.87
N SER A 106 9.16 4.41 -3.12
CA SER A 106 8.41 4.11 -4.33
C SER A 106 7.10 4.91 -4.41
N LEU A 107 6.38 5.02 -3.30
CA LEU A 107 5.12 5.78 -3.23
C LEU A 107 5.32 7.28 -3.42
N LEU A 108 6.39 7.87 -2.89
CA LEU A 108 6.65 9.32 -2.96
C LEU A 108 7.48 9.76 -4.18
N ARG A 109 7.83 8.85 -5.06
CA ARG A 109 8.61 9.16 -6.26
C ARG A 109 7.89 10.20 -7.13
N ASN A 110 8.61 11.27 -7.52
CA ASN A 110 8.09 12.42 -8.30
C ASN A 110 6.98 13.22 -7.58
N ILE A 111 6.68 12.90 -6.31
CA ILE A 111 5.73 13.64 -5.47
C ILE A 111 6.50 14.52 -4.49
N ASP A 112 7.39 13.91 -3.71
CA ASP A 112 8.32 14.61 -2.81
C ASP A 112 9.57 13.75 -2.57
N ASP A 113 10.51 13.85 -3.49
CA ASP A 113 11.77 13.09 -3.45
C ASP A 113 12.66 13.49 -2.26
N SER A 114 12.42 14.64 -1.64
CA SER A 114 13.22 15.12 -0.51
C SER A 114 12.98 14.32 0.78
N ILE A 115 11.78 13.74 0.93
CA ILE A 115 11.40 12.93 2.08
C ILE A 115 11.27 11.44 1.74
N ALA A 116 11.30 11.09 0.45
CA ALA A 116 11.09 9.72 -0.02
C ALA A 116 12.15 8.75 0.51
N GLY A 117 11.71 7.68 1.15
CA GLY A 117 12.59 6.57 1.60
C GLY A 117 13.47 6.87 2.81
N ARG A 118 13.13 7.88 3.60
CA ARG A 118 13.83 8.19 4.86
C ARG A 118 12.86 8.44 6.01
N PHE A 119 13.34 8.32 7.21
CA PHE A 119 12.62 8.81 8.37
C PHE A 119 12.60 10.34 8.39
N ARG A 120 11.55 10.89 8.97
CA ARG A 120 11.44 12.32 9.26
C ARG A 120 12.45 12.75 10.31
N THR A 121 12.95 13.97 10.21
CA THR A 121 13.97 14.56 11.08
C THR A 121 13.36 15.54 12.09
N GLY A 122 14.16 16.07 13.01
CA GLY A 122 13.73 16.80 14.19
C GLY A 122 12.77 17.97 14.04
N LYS A 123 12.59 18.51 12.81
CA LYS A 123 11.63 19.59 12.51
C LYS A 123 10.40 19.15 11.71
N GLU A 124 10.35 17.88 11.29
CA GLU A 124 9.31 17.35 10.41
C GLU A 124 8.22 16.66 11.25
N TRP A 125 7.43 17.46 11.95
CA TRP A 125 6.30 16.98 12.72
C TRP A 125 5.11 16.62 11.83
N VAL A 126 4.46 15.50 12.12
CA VAL A 126 3.25 15.05 11.43
C VAL A 126 2.05 15.25 12.35
N ARG A 127 0.98 15.79 11.79
CA ARG A 127 -0.32 15.94 12.44
C ARG A 127 -1.37 15.17 11.65
N VAL A 128 -2.18 14.39 12.34
CA VAL A 128 -3.33 13.69 11.77
C VAL A 128 -4.58 14.17 12.52
N GLY A 129 -5.36 15.02 11.90
CA GLY A 129 -6.48 15.71 12.56
C GLY A 129 -5.97 16.53 13.75
N ASN A 130 -6.48 16.23 14.95
CA ASN A 130 -6.07 16.88 16.20
C ASN A 130 -4.93 16.16 16.93
N HIS A 131 -4.44 15.05 16.39
CA HIS A 131 -3.39 14.26 17.00
C HIS A 131 -2.01 14.63 16.44
N LEU A 132 -1.06 14.93 17.33
CA LEU A 132 0.34 15.14 16.98
C LEU A 132 1.07 13.79 17.05
N GLY A 133 1.69 13.41 15.96
CA GLY A 133 2.47 12.17 15.89
C GLY A 133 3.69 12.18 16.80
N ALA A 134 4.32 11.02 16.96
CA ALA A 134 5.51 10.86 17.80
C ALA A 134 6.62 11.84 17.40
N ASN A 135 7.46 12.22 18.37
CA ASN A 135 8.62 13.08 18.09
C ASN A 135 9.51 12.41 17.00
N PRO A 136 9.87 13.16 15.94
CA PRO A 136 10.66 12.64 14.84
C PRO A 136 11.92 11.86 15.24
N GLN A 137 12.61 12.31 16.30
CA GLN A 137 13.83 11.64 16.78
C GLN A 137 13.62 10.21 17.30
N PHE A 138 12.39 9.88 17.73
CA PHE A 138 12.05 8.54 18.24
C PHE A 138 11.43 7.63 17.18
N VAL A 139 11.05 8.17 16.00
CA VAL A 139 10.39 7.36 14.95
C VAL A 139 11.22 6.16 14.53
N PRO A 140 12.54 6.26 14.30
CA PRO A 140 13.33 5.08 13.93
C PRO A 140 13.29 3.96 14.98
N SER A 141 13.42 4.29 16.26
CA SER A 141 13.39 3.30 17.35
C SER A 141 12.00 2.71 17.55
N LEU A 142 10.96 3.53 17.48
CA LEU A 142 9.56 3.05 17.55
C LEU A 142 9.21 2.12 16.38
N THR A 143 9.70 2.43 15.18
CA THR A 143 9.51 1.55 14.01
C THR A 143 10.27 0.24 14.18
N GLN A 144 11.48 0.26 14.75
CA GLN A 144 12.22 -0.97 15.02
C GLN A 144 11.46 -1.84 16.02
N THR A 145 10.98 -1.27 17.12
CA THR A 145 10.17 -1.99 18.12
C THR A 145 8.94 -2.64 17.46
N LEU A 146 8.22 -1.91 16.60
CA LEU A 146 7.07 -2.45 15.89
C LEU A 146 7.44 -3.64 14.99
N VAL A 147 8.56 -3.53 14.25
CA VAL A 147 9.06 -4.62 13.39
C VAL A 147 9.47 -5.83 14.22
N ASP A 148 10.13 -5.63 15.36
CA ASP A 148 10.56 -6.70 16.25
C ASP A 148 9.35 -7.42 16.88
N GLU A 149 8.33 -6.69 17.32
CA GLU A 149 7.08 -7.25 17.86
C GLU A 149 6.31 -8.04 16.81
N TYR A 150 6.23 -7.53 15.57
CA TYR A 150 5.58 -8.23 14.46
C TYR A 150 6.29 -9.54 14.10
N SER A 151 7.62 -9.55 14.17
CA SER A 151 8.43 -10.72 13.83
C SER A 151 8.37 -11.84 14.88
N GLN A 152 7.81 -11.57 16.06
CA GLN A 152 7.64 -12.54 17.16
C GLN A 152 6.27 -13.23 17.15
N GLN A 153 5.36 -12.83 16.28
CA GLN A 153 4.02 -13.40 16.11
C GLN A 153 4.03 -14.53 15.07
#